data_b7c41385c5ba6f00d38615f0541217a7
#
_entry.id   b7c41385c5ba6f00d38615f0541217a7
#
_cell.length_a   1.000
_cell.length_b   1.000
_cell.length_c   1.000
_cell.angle_alpha   90.00
_cell.angle_beta   90.00
_cell.angle_gamma   90.00
#
_symmetry.space_group_name_H-M   'P 1'
#
loop_
_entity.id
_entity.type
_entity.pdbx_description
1 polymer ?
#
loop_
_entity_poly.entity_id
_entity_poly.type
_entity_poly.pdbx_seq_one_letter_code
_entity_poly.pdbx_strand_id
1 'polypeptide(L)'
;MMLPSGFIERVKTQSYIDIVSLTEALSGPAVTSVRVNRGKWPHPVSKYEQVEWEPDGYYLPGRPLFTADPLFHAGVYYPQESSSMFAGEVFRQLTAGVSGLRVLDLCGAPGGKSTHLAGLIGDNGLLVANEAIRARAAVLAENVTKWGTGNVVVTNADPSRFALLPGFFDVIVADAP
;
A
#
# COMPACT_ATOMS: atom_id res chain seq x y z
N MET A 1 -4.91 7.65 -25.39
CA MET A 1 -5.81 6.45 -25.37
C MET A 1 -7.24 6.96 -25.30
N MET A 2 -8.16 6.54 -26.19
CA MET A 2 -9.57 6.93 -26.06
C MET A 2 -10.24 6.12 -24.95
N LEU A 3 -10.83 6.80 -23.97
CA LEU A 3 -11.60 6.15 -22.91
C LEU A 3 -12.91 5.58 -23.47
N PRO A 4 -13.41 4.43 -23.01
CA PRO A 4 -14.68 3.87 -23.46
C PRO A 4 -15.84 4.84 -23.22
N SER A 5 -16.77 4.95 -24.19
CA SER A 5 -17.92 5.86 -24.08
C SER A 5 -18.78 5.60 -22.84
N GLY A 6 -19.05 4.31 -22.54
CA GLY A 6 -19.79 3.93 -21.34
C GLY A 6 -19.12 4.33 -20.03
N PHE A 7 -17.77 4.37 -19.98
CA PHE A 7 -17.05 4.91 -18.83
C PHE A 7 -17.31 6.42 -18.70
N ILE A 8 -17.15 7.16 -19.78
CA ILE A 8 -17.36 8.61 -19.79
C ILE A 8 -18.81 8.97 -19.39
N GLU A 9 -19.80 8.28 -19.92
CA GLU A 9 -21.21 8.49 -19.56
C GLU A 9 -21.47 8.23 -18.07
N ARG A 10 -20.91 7.14 -17.55
CA ARG A 10 -21.05 6.79 -16.13
C ARG A 10 -20.41 7.84 -15.21
N VAL A 11 -19.20 8.31 -15.55
CA VAL A 11 -18.50 9.32 -14.75
C VAL A 11 -19.22 10.67 -14.78
N LYS A 12 -19.82 11.06 -15.92
CA LYS A 12 -20.62 12.29 -16.03
C LYS A 12 -21.82 12.34 -15.07
N THR A 13 -22.32 11.21 -14.61
CA THR A 13 -23.40 11.17 -13.61
C THR A 13 -22.94 11.40 -12.19
N GLN A 14 -21.62 11.45 -11.94
CA GLN A 14 -21.02 11.62 -10.62
C GLN A 14 -20.65 13.09 -10.42
N SER A 15 -21.51 13.84 -9.71
CA SER A 15 -21.40 15.30 -9.56
C SER A 15 -20.12 15.78 -8.84
N TYR A 16 -19.43 14.87 -8.15
CA TYR A 16 -18.18 15.14 -7.42
C TYR A 16 -16.92 14.94 -8.27
N ILE A 17 -17.07 14.52 -9.54
CA ILE A 17 -15.96 14.30 -10.46
C ILE A 17 -15.98 15.35 -11.56
N ASP A 18 -14.86 16.06 -11.70
CA ASP A 18 -14.62 16.86 -12.91
C ASP A 18 -14.13 15.94 -14.03
N ILE A 19 -15.03 15.69 -15.00
CA ILE A 19 -14.74 14.80 -16.12
C ILE A 19 -13.62 15.30 -17.03
N VAL A 20 -13.42 16.60 -17.14
CA VAL A 20 -12.37 17.20 -17.98
C VAL A 20 -11.02 16.89 -17.37
N SER A 21 -10.84 17.29 -16.10
CA SER A 21 -9.60 17.04 -15.35
C SER A 21 -9.27 15.55 -15.23
N LEU A 22 -10.29 14.69 -15.02
CA LEU A 22 -10.09 13.24 -14.98
C LEU A 22 -9.62 12.70 -16.33
N THR A 23 -10.23 13.15 -17.42
CA THR A 23 -9.87 12.67 -18.76
C THR A 23 -8.46 13.11 -19.15
N GLU A 24 -8.08 14.33 -18.81
CA GLU A 24 -6.72 14.83 -19.01
C GLU A 24 -5.70 14.03 -18.22
N ALA A 25 -5.96 13.78 -16.92
CA ALA A 25 -5.10 12.99 -16.06
C ALA A 25 -4.92 11.55 -16.57
N LEU A 26 -6.00 10.88 -16.99
CA LEU A 26 -5.95 9.53 -17.53
C LEU A 26 -5.30 9.44 -18.93
N SER A 27 -5.21 10.54 -19.65
CA SER A 27 -4.54 10.63 -20.95
C SER A 27 -3.05 10.95 -20.83
N GLY A 28 -2.63 11.40 -19.66
CA GLY A 28 -1.24 11.71 -19.35
C GLY A 28 -0.34 10.48 -19.15
N PRO A 29 0.96 10.68 -18.97
CA PRO A 29 1.88 9.61 -18.63
C PRO A 29 1.56 9.03 -17.24
N ALA A 30 1.76 7.72 -17.08
CA ALA A 30 1.58 7.07 -15.79
C ALA A 30 2.54 7.66 -14.74
N VAL A 31 2.00 8.11 -13.62
CA VAL A 31 2.77 8.65 -12.50
C VAL A 31 3.51 7.51 -11.80
N THR A 32 4.78 7.73 -11.49
CA THR A 32 5.58 6.79 -10.71
C THR A 32 5.77 7.35 -9.31
N SER A 33 5.51 6.53 -8.29
CA SER A 33 5.72 6.91 -6.90
C SER A 33 6.37 5.78 -6.09
N VAL A 34 6.98 6.16 -4.99
CA VAL A 34 7.63 5.25 -4.04
C VAL A 34 7.24 5.65 -2.62
N ARG A 35 7.21 4.67 -1.72
CA ARG A 35 7.08 4.90 -0.28
C ARG A 35 8.38 4.53 0.41
N VAL A 36 8.93 5.46 1.20
CA VAL A 36 10.21 5.34 1.90
C VAL A 36 10.01 4.58 3.22
N ASN A 37 10.94 3.71 3.55
CA ASN A 37 11.02 3.04 4.83
C ASN A 37 11.82 3.88 5.82
N ARG A 38 11.14 4.56 6.74
CA ARG A 38 11.79 5.45 7.71
C ARG A 38 12.70 4.73 8.71
N GLY A 39 12.45 3.47 8.97
CA GLY A 39 13.34 2.64 9.78
C GLY A 39 14.73 2.43 9.15
N LYS A 40 14.80 2.54 7.81
CA LYS A 40 16.04 2.37 7.04
C LYS A 40 16.58 3.68 6.44
N TRP A 41 15.72 4.66 6.26
CA TRP A 41 16.08 5.98 5.75
C TRP A 41 15.41 7.10 6.56
N PRO A 42 15.97 7.47 7.71
CA PRO A 42 15.39 8.48 8.58
C PRO A 42 15.60 9.92 8.07
N HIS A 43 16.35 10.10 6.98
CA HIS A 43 16.67 11.40 6.43
C HIS A 43 15.53 12.01 5.62
N PRO A 44 15.40 13.35 5.59
CA PRO A 44 14.46 14.01 4.70
C PRO A 44 14.71 13.67 3.22
N VAL A 45 13.62 13.58 2.45
CA VAL A 45 13.68 13.42 1.00
C VAL A 45 13.16 14.71 0.37
N SER A 46 14.04 15.71 0.27
CA SER A 46 13.68 17.06 -0.21
C SER A 46 13.73 17.22 -1.73
N LYS A 47 14.25 16.23 -2.43
CA LYS A 47 14.46 16.28 -3.90
C LYS A 47 13.18 16.04 -4.70
N TYR A 48 12.21 15.33 -4.12
CA TYR A 48 11.03 14.87 -4.82
C TYR A 48 9.76 15.46 -4.20
N GLU A 49 8.74 15.66 -5.03
CA GLU A 49 7.41 16.06 -4.59
C GLU A 49 6.80 14.98 -3.72
N GLN A 50 6.26 15.37 -2.57
CA GLN A 50 5.63 14.47 -1.61
C GLN A 50 4.20 14.15 -2.04
N VAL A 51 3.76 12.92 -1.78
CA VAL A 51 2.36 12.53 -1.93
C VAL A 51 1.56 13.20 -0.79
N GLU A 52 0.51 13.94 -1.13
CA GLU A 52 -0.23 14.79 -0.20
C GLU A 52 -0.77 14.03 1.02
N TRP A 53 -1.26 12.80 0.81
CA TRP A 53 -1.85 11.96 1.88
C TRP A 53 -0.88 10.94 2.48
N GLU A 54 0.39 10.91 2.03
CA GLU A 54 1.37 9.96 2.55
C GLU A 54 2.71 10.65 2.86
N PRO A 55 3.01 10.87 4.16
CA PRO A 55 4.23 11.57 4.57
C PRO A 55 5.54 10.92 4.07
N ASP A 56 5.50 9.62 3.80
CA ASP A 56 6.66 8.86 3.32
C ASP A 56 6.56 8.53 1.82
N GLY A 57 5.52 9.04 1.15
CA GLY A 57 5.27 8.88 -0.28
C GLY A 57 5.90 10.00 -1.10
N TYR A 58 6.54 9.65 -2.23
CA TYR A 58 7.18 10.63 -3.12
C TYR A 58 6.94 10.28 -4.57
N TYR A 59 6.66 11.31 -5.39
CA TYR A 59 6.59 11.20 -6.84
C TYR A 59 7.98 11.23 -7.45
N LEU A 60 8.21 10.36 -8.43
CA LEU A 60 9.45 10.32 -9.20
C LEU A 60 9.24 10.98 -10.57
N PRO A 61 10.25 11.68 -11.12
CA PRO A 61 10.15 12.33 -12.43
C PRO A 61 10.02 11.35 -13.59
N GLY A 62 10.21 10.05 -13.35
CA GLY A 62 10.08 8.98 -14.30
C GLY A 62 10.21 7.62 -13.63
N ARG A 63 10.01 6.55 -14.39
CA ARG A 63 10.11 5.17 -13.88
C ARG A 63 11.54 4.62 -14.05
N PRO A 64 12.33 4.52 -12.97
CA PRO A 64 13.66 3.92 -13.04
C PRO A 64 13.57 2.40 -13.16
N LEU A 65 14.68 1.76 -13.49
CA LEU A 65 14.82 0.31 -13.39
C LEU A 65 15.06 -0.06 -11.91
N PHE A 66 13.98 -0.21 -11.13
CA PHE A 66 14.04 -0.48 -9.70
C PHE A 66 14.88 -1.71 -9.34
N THR A 67 14.84 -2.75 -10.18
CA THR A 67 15.60 -3.99 -9.96
C THR A 67 17.11 -3.82 -10.11
N ALA A 68 17.60 -2.70 -10.64
CA ALA A 68 19.02 -2.35 -10.68
C ALA A 68 19.46 -1.50 -9.48
N ASP A 69 18.53 -1.07 -8.62
CA ASP A 69 18.84 -0.22 -7.47
C ASP A 69 19.08 -1.05 -6.20
N PRO A 70 20.29 -1.02 -5.62
CA PRO A 70 20.59 -1.71 -4.36
C PRO A 70 19.66 -1.31 -3.20
N LEU A 71 19.21 -0.05 -3.15
CA LEU A 71 18.32 0.45 -2.10
C LEU A 71 16.92 -0.18 -2.17
N PHE A 72 16.45 -0.52 -3.37
CA PHE A 72 15.22 -1.29 -3.55
C PHE A 72 15.35 -2.70 -2.95
N HIS A 73 16.47 -3.37 -3.21
CA HIS A 73 16.73 -4.71 -2.66
C HIS A 73 16.95 -4.70 -1.15
N ALA A 74 17.51 -3.60 -0.63
CA ALA A 74 17.66 -3.38 0.80
C ALA A 74 16.35 -3.00 1.51
N GLY A 75 15.24 -2.80 0.78
CA GLY A 75 13.94 -2.42 1.34
C GLY A 75 13.93 -1.00 1.93
N VAL A 76 14.75 -0.10 1.40
CA VAL A 76 14.78 1.31 1.79
C VAL A 76 13.54 2.04 1.31
N TYR A 77 12.97 1.60 0.19
CA TYR A 77 11.72 2.09 -0.34
C TYR A 77 10.93 0.98 -1.05
N TYR A 78 9.64 1.19 -1.21
CA TYR A 78 8.72 0.34 -1.93
C TYR A 78 8.11 1.11 -3.11
N PRO A 79 8.25 0.66 -4.39
CA PRO A 79 7.50 1.21 -5.51
C PRO A 79 6.01 0.94 -5.33
N GLN A 80 5.24 1.98 -5.06
CA GLN A 80 3.82 1.88 -4.74
C GLN A 80 3.08 3.03 -5.42
N GLU A 81 1.92 2.75 -6.00
CA GLU A 81 1.05 3.80 -6.52
C GLU A 81 0.59 4.73 -5.40
N SER A 82 0.61 6.03 -5.68
CA SER A 82 0.16 7.03 -4.71
C SER A 82 -1.28 6.81 -4.26
N SER A 83 -2.18 6.43 -5.18
CA SER A 83 -3.58 6.08 -4.85
C SER A 83 -3.68 4.92 -3.84
N SER A 84 -2.83 3.89 -3.98
CA SER A 84 -2.77 2.78 -3.02
C SER A 84 -2.26 3.20 -1.64
N MET A 85 -1.47 4.28 -1.55
CA MET A 85 -1.00 4.82 -0.27
C MET A 85 -2.13 5.49 0.52
N PHE A 86 -3.22 5.91 -0.12
CA PHE A 86 -4.37 6.52 0.55
C PHE A 86 -5.00 5.60 1.61
N ALA A 87 -4.89 4.29 1.44
CA ALA A 87 -5.30 3.32 2.47
C ALA A 87 -4.60 3.56 3.82
N GLY A 88 -3.35 4.04 3.80
CA GLY A 88 -2.60 4.40 5.01
C GLY A 88 -3.17 5.65 5.69
N GLU A 89 -3.62 6.64 4.94
CA GLU A 89 -4.28 7.82 5.50
C GLU A 89 -5.60 7.45 6.17
N VAL A 90 -6.44 6.65 5.52
CA VAL A 90 -7.68 6.12 6.10
C VAL A 90 -7.38 5.35 7.39
N PHE A 91 -6.35 4.49 7.36
CA PHE A 91 -5.94 3.72 8.54
C PHE A 91 -5.52 4.63 9.69
N ARG A 92 -4.68 5.64 9.44
CA ARG A 92 -4.23 6.61 10.47
C ARG A 92 -5.41 7.35 11.12
N GLN A 93 -6.38 7.79 10.33
CA GLN A 93 -7.56 8.49 10.84
C GLN A 93 -8.43 7.59 11.71
N LEU A 94 -8.67 6.35 11.30
CA LEU A 94 -9.52 5.40 12.02
C LEU A 94 -8.87 4.87 13.31
N THR A 95 -7.54 4.84 13.38
CA THR A 95 -6.80 4.26 14.50
C THR A 95 -6.05 5.30 15.34
N ALA A 96 -6.35 6.59 15.15
CA ALA A 96 -5.70 7.68 15.86
C ALA A 96 -5.75 7.49 17.38
N GLY A 97 -4.57 7.51 18.03
CA GLY A 97 -4.44 7.35 19.48
C GLY A 97 -4.56 5.90 20.00
N VAL A 98 -4.71 4.91 19.12
CA VAL A 98 -4.74 3.50 19.50
C VAL A 98 -3.38 2.86 19.26
N SER A 99 -2.87 2.10 20.23
CA SER A 99 -1.60 1.37 20.14
C SER A 99 -1.83 -0.13 20.37
N GLY A 100 -0.87 -0.95 19.97
CA GLY A 100 -0.94 -2.40 20.17
C GLY A 100 -1.99 -3.10 19.30
N LEU A 101 -2.31 -2.52 18.15
CA LEU A 101 -3.32 -3.03 17.22
C LEU A 101 -2.92 -4.40 16.65
N ARG A 102 -3.90 -5.28 16.55
CA ARG A 102 -3.82 -6.54 15.80
C ARG A 102 -4.57 -6.36 14.49
N VAL A 103 -3.83 -6.33 13.40
CA VAL A 103 -4.36 -6.03 12.07
C VAL A 103 -4.28 -7.27 11.19
N LEU A 104 -5.32 -7.54 10.43
CA LEU A 104 -5.34 -8.53 9.36
C LEU A 104 -5.36 -7.83 8.01
N ASP A 105 -4.34 -8.07 7.19
CA ASP A 105 -4.39 -7.79 5.76
C ASP A 105 -4.79 -9.09 5.04
N LEU A 106 -6.05 -9.17 4.61
CA LEU A 106 -6.67 -10.41 4.16
C LEU A 106 -6.16 -10.89 2.80
N CYS A 107 -5.72 -9.95 1.94
CA CYS A 107 -5.25 -10.19 0.57
C CYS A 107 -3.95 -9.39 0.30
N GLY A 108 -2.89 -9.67 1.09
CA GLY A 108 -1.73 -8.80 1.25
C GLY A 108 -0.77 -8.72 0.06
N ALA A 109 -0.74 -9.72 -0.82
CA ALA A 109 0.24 -9.74 -1.90
C ALA A 109 -0.02 -8.64 -2.96
N PRO A 110 1.04 -8.01 -3.46
CA PRO A 110 2.48 -8.33 -3.30
C PRO A 110 3.15 -7.76 -2.05
N GLY A 111 2.45 -7.04 -1.14
CA GLY A 111 3.00 -6.54 0.12
C GLY A 111 3.07 -5.01 0.26
N GLY A 112 2.60 -4.25 -0.73
CA GLY A 112 2.61 -2.79 -0.67
C GLY A 112 1.78 -2.23 0.49
N LYS A 113 0.54 -2.71 0.67
CA LYS A 113 -0.32 -2.33 1.79
C LYS A 113 0.15 -2.97 3.10
N SER A 114 0.53 -4.26 3.07
CA SER A 114 1.04 -4.96 4.26
C SER A 114 2.26 -4.26 4.88
N THR A 115 3.27 -3.92 4.07
CA THR A 115 4.47 -3.20 4.56
C THR A 115 4.15 -1.77 5.02
N HIS A 116 3.13 -1.14 4.44
CA HIS A 116 2.65 0.17 4.87
C HIS A 116 2.00 0.07 6.25
N LEU A 117 1.03 -0.82 6.41
CA LEU A 117 0.34 -1.07 7.68
C LEU A 117 1.32 -1.46 8.79
N ALA A 118 2.31 -2.32 8.49
CA ALA A 118 3.34 -2.71 9.45
C ALA A 118 4.10 -1.52 10.02
N GLY A 119 4.43 -0.52 9.18
CA GLY A 119 5.04 0.72 9.62
C GLY A 119 4.12 1.60 10.48
N LEU A 120 2.82 1.63 10.16
CA LEU A 120 1.84 2.47 10.84
C LEU A 120 1.46 1.94 12.24
N ILE A 121 1.38 0.63 12.42
CA ILE A 121 1.04 0.02 13.72
C ILE A 121 2.20 0.01 14.72
N GLY A 122 3.43 0.26 14.24
CA GLY A 122 4.63 0.28 15.06
C GLY A 122 4.99 -1.07 15.71
N ASP A 123 6.04 -1.08 16.51
CA ASP A 123 6.63 -2.31 17.09
C ASP A 123 5.72 -3.01 18.12
N ASN A 124 4.76 -2.30 18.70
CA ASN A 124 3.84 -2.86 19.69
C ASN A 124 2.61 -3.52 19.06
N GLY A 125 2.39 -3.35 17.76
CA GLY A 125 1.28 -3.95 17.01
C GLY A 125 1.66 -5.30 16.41
N LEU A 126 0.66 -6.01 15.90
CA LEU A 126 0.82 -7.25 15.14
C LEU A 126 0.07 -7.13 13.82
N LEU A 127 0.77 -7.36 12.70
CA LEU A 127 0.14 -7.54 11.40
C LEU A 127 0.16 -9.02 11.02
N VAL A 128 -1.00 -9.57 10.71
CA VAL A 128 -1.10 -10.83 9.97
C VAL A 128 -1.39 -10.50 8.51
N ALA A 129 -0.43 -10.75 7.64
CA ALA A 129 -0.54 -10.53 6.20
C ALA A 129 -0.82 -11.86 5.50
N ASN A 130 -2.03 -12.02 4.99
CA ASN A 130 -2.47 -13.26 4.34
C ASN A 130 -2.51 -13.14 2.82
N GLU A 131 -2.25 -14.25 2.16
CA GLU A 131 -2.48 -14.42 0.73
C GLU A 131 -2.87 -15.87 0.44
N ALA A 132 -4.00 -16.07 -0.23
CA ALA A 132 -4.53 -17.41 -0.51
C ALA A 132 -3.72 -18.14 -1.59
N ILE A 133 -3.18 -17.41 -2.57
CA ILE A 133 -2.43 -17.99 -3.69
C ILE A 133 -0.97 -18.15 -3.28
N ARG A 134 -0.50 -19.41 -3.19
CA ARG A 134 0.83 -19.76 -2.70
C ARG A 134 1.99 -19.03 -3.41
N ALA A 135 1.93 -18.90 -4.72
CA ALA A 135 2.96 -18.20 -5.48
C ALA A 135 3.03 -16.70 -5.11
N ARG A 136 1.87 -16.07 -4.87
CA ARG A 136 1.79 -14.68 -4.44
C ARG A 136 2.19 -14.50 -2.97
N ALA A 137 1.87 -15.48 -2.11
CA ALA A 137 2.30 -15.48 -0.71
C ALA A 137 3.84 -15.51 -0.58
N ALA A 138 4.54 -16.20 -1.48
CA ALA A 138 6.01 -16.18 -1.52
C ALA A 138 6.55 -14.77 -1.83
N VAL A 139 5.94 -14.05 -2.78
CA VAL A 139 6.30 -12.66 -3.10
C VAL A 139 6.01 -11.72 -1.92
N LEU A 140 4.86 -11.92 -1.24
CA LEU A 140 4.52 -11.18 -0.03
C LEU A 140 5.58 -11.37 1.05
N ALA A 141 5.96 -12.62 1.33
CA ALA A 141 6.99 -12.95 2.32
C ALA A 141 8.34 -12.31 1.98
N GLU A 142 8.75 -12.35 0.71
CA GLU A 142 9.98 -11.70 0.25
C GLU A 142 9.95 -10.18 0.50
N ASN A 143 8.85 -9.51 0.13
CA ASN A 143 8.73 -8.07 0.30
C ASN A 143 8.64 -7.65 1.77
N VAL A 144 7.95 -8.41 2.62
CA VAL A 144 7.92 -8.21 4.07
C VAL A 144 9.33 -8.38 4.66
N THR A 145 10.06 -9.41 4.24
CA THR A 145 11.44 -9.65 4.68
C THR A 145 12.36 -8.52 4.26
N LYS A 146 12.27 -8.05 3.03
CA LYS A 146 13.01 -6.86 2.55
C LYS A 146 12.66 -5.60 3.35
N TRP A 147 11.40 -5.42 3.69
CA TRP A 147 10.97 -4.26 4.48
C TRP A 147 11.58 -4.28 5.87
N GLY A 148 11.63 -5.45 6.53
CA GLY A 148 12.45 -5.70 7.71
C GLY A 148 11.82 -5.23 9.02
N THR A 149 10.48 -5.17 9.10
CA THR A 149 9.77 -4.97 10.38
C THR A 149 9.53 -6.33 11.06
N GLY A 150 9.69 -6.38 12.39
CA GLY A 150 9.57 -7.62 13.17
C GLY A 150 8.14 -7.98 13.59
N ASN A 151 7.18 -7.12 13.28
CA ASN A 151 5.79 -7.19 13.74
C ASN A 151 4.81 -7.83 12.73
N VAL A 152 5.32 -8.58 11.73
CA VAL A 152 4.51 -9.16 10.64
C VAL A 152 4.60 -10.68 10.64
N VAL A 153 3.44 -11.33 10.61
CA VAL A 153 3.30 -12.77 10.34
C VAL A 153 2.68 -12.95 8.96
N VAL A 154 3.40 -13.60 8.05
CA VAL A 154 2.85 -13.93 6.71
C VAL A 154 2.19 -15.30 6.75
N THR A 155 0.97 -15.37 6.22
CA THR A 155 0.19 -16.61 6.13
C THR A 155 -0.22 -16.91 4.70
N ASN A 156 -0.34 -18.21 4.39
CA ASN A 156 -0.93 -18.68 3.14
C ASN A 156 -2.15 -19.53 3.47
N ALA A 157 -3.28 -18.89 3.64
CA ALA A 157 -4.51 -19.53 4.08
C ALA A 157 -5.71 -19.02 3.28
N ASP A 158 -6.73 -19.88 3.14
CA ASP A 158 -8.04 -19.44 2.69
C ASP A 158 -8.60 -18.40 3.70
N PRO A 159 -9.15 -17.27 3.21
CA PRO A 159 -9.69 -16.21 4.08
C PRO A 159 -10.71 -16.69 5.10
N SER A 160 -11.50 -17.74 4.79
CA SER A 160 -12.48 -18.32 5.72
C SER A 160 -11.85 -18.88 7.01
N ARG A 161 -10.57 -19.22 6.99
CA ARG A 161 -9.85 -19.74 8.17
C ARG A 161 -9.77 -18.71 9.30
N PHE A 162 -9.82 -17.42 8.99
CA PHE A 162 -9.79 -16.36 9.99
C PHE A 162 -11.10 -16.24 10.78
N ALA A 163 -12.20 -16.86 10.32
CA ALA A 163 -13.42 -17.00 11.10
C ALA A 163 -13.23 -17.83 12.39
N LEU A 164 -12.14 -18.63 12.48
CA LEU A 164 -11.75 -19.36 13.68
C LEU A 164 -11.15 -18.46 14.78
N LEU A 165 -10.91 -17.19 14.50
CA LEU A 165 -10.33 -16.19 15.40
C LEU A 165 -11.32 -15.04 15.67
N PRO A 166 -12.51 -15.32 16.24
CA PRO A 166 -13.52 -14.29 16.48
C PRO A 166 -13.00 -13.23 17.46
N GLY A 167 -13.10 -11.94 17.09
CA GLY A 167 -12.67 -10.83 17.93
C GLY A 167 -11.16 -10.72 18.16
N PHE A 168 -10.35 -11.47 17.42
CA PHE A 168 -8.89 -11.40 17.58
C PHE A 168 -8.29 -10.13 16.93
N PHE A 169 -8.80 -9.72 15.78
CA PHE A 169 -8.30 -8.56 15.06
C PHE A 169 -9.09 -7.30 15.41
N ASP A 170 -8.37 -6.21 15.60
CA ASP A 170 -8.95 -4.89 15.84
C ASP A 170 -9.32 -4.20 14.52
N VAL A 171 -8.56 -4.48 13.45
CA VAL A 171 -8.77 -3.97 12.08
C VAL A 171 -8.57 -5.08 11.05
N ILE A 172 -9.44 -5.13 10.06
CA ILE A 172 -9.29 -6.00 8.89
C ILE A 172 -9.24 -5.13 7.64
N VAL A 173 -8.18 -5.28 6.85
CA VAL A 173 -8.04 -4.65 5.53
C VAL A 173 -8.26 -5.73 4.46
N ALA A 174 -9.21 -5.48 3.58
CA ALA A 174 -9.55 -6.39 2.49
C ALA A 174 -9.50 -5.64 1.16
N ASP A 175 -8.36 -5.75 0.47
CA ASP A 175 -8.18 -5.28 -0.91
C ASP A 175 -8.24 -6.49 -1.83
N ALA A 176 -9.48 -6.98 -2.00
CA ALA A 176 -9.75 -8.19 -2.76
C ALA A 176 -9.97 -7.90 -4.23
N PRO A 177 -9.59 -8.81 -5.15
CA PRO A 177 -9.86 -8.72 -6.58
C PRO A 177 -11.34 -8.82 -6.94
#